data_f2d0148bd82c6f0573f9155c52ff3a52
#
_entry.id   f2d0148bd82c6f0573f9155c52ff3a52
#
_cell.length_a   1.000
_cell.length_b   1.000
_cell.length_c   1.000
_cell.angle_alpha   90.00
_cell.angle_beta   90.00
_cell.angle_gamma   90.00
#
_symmetry.space_group_name_H-M   'P 1'
#
loop_
_entity.id
_entity.type
_entity.pdbx_description
1 polymer ?
#
loop_
_entity_poly.entity_id
_entity_poly.type
_entity_poly.pdbx_seq_one_letter_code
_entity_poly.pdbx_strand_id
1 'polypeptide(L)' 'MTDKKIVVLIDAENTSAKYADGIMEYLKKQGVIISARIYGDFINNEGLKGWNNKAVEYEM' A
#
# COMPACT_ATOMS: atom_id res chain seq x y z
N MET A 1 6.25 -19.93 -16.95
CA MET A 1 5.91 -19.36 -15.68
C MET A 1 6.39 -17.96 -15.55
N THR A 2 5.50 -17.09 -15.28
CA THR A 2 5.84 -15.68 -15.28
C THR A 2 5.91 -15.16 -13.88
N ASP A 3 7.07 -14.71 -13.48
CA ASP A 3 7.22 -14.09 -12.20
C ASP A 3 7.14 -12.59 -12.40
N LYS A 4 5.92 -12.07 -12.44
CA LYS A 4 5.74 -10.64 -12.50
C LYS A 4 6.26 -10.04 -11.21
N LYS A 5 7.09 -9.03 -11.35
CA LYS A 5 7.58 -8.26 -10.22
C LYS A 5 6.81 -6.96 -10.17
N ILE A 6 6.24 -6.67 -9.02
CA ILE A 6 5.33 -5.54 -8.85
C ILE A 6 5.91 -4.53 -7.88
N VAL A 7 5.88 -3.26 -8.29
CA VAL A 7 6.18 -2.15 -7.40
C VAL A 7 4.85 -1.44 -7.16
N VAL A 8 4.51 -1.24 -5.90
CA VAL A 8 3.24 -0.61 -5.51
C VAL A 8 3.51 0.80 -5.01
N LEU A 9 2.84 1.77 -5.59
CA LEU A 9 2.92 3.15 -5.15
C LEU A 9 1.49 3.60 -4.84
N ILE A 10 1.25 3.97 -3.58
CA ILE A 10 -0.08 4.35 -3.12
C ILE A 10 -0.12 5.81 -2.73
N ASP A 11 -1.08 6.55 -3.30
CA ASP A 11 -1.35 7.91 -2.91
C ASP A 11 -2.33 7.87 -1.74
N ALA A 12 -1.80 7.98 -0.52
CA ALA A 12 -2.61 7.84 0.69
C ALA A 12 -3.66 8.94 0.85
N GLU A 13 -3.45 10.09 0.23
CA GLU A 13 -4.41 11.20 0.35
C GLU A 13 -5.65 10.97 -0.51
N ASN A 14 -5.53 10.16 -1.55
CA ASN A 14 -6.65 9.85 -2.45
C ASN A 14 -7.15 8.42 -2.32
N THR A 15 -6.51 7.60 -1.49
CA THR A 15 -6.88 6.20 -1.32
C THR A 15 -7.08 5.92 0.17
N SER A 16 -8.25 5.42 0.53
CA SER A 16 -8.53 5.10 1.93
C SER A 16 -7.78 3.84 2.36
N ALA A 17 -7.26 3.87 3.60
CA ALA A 17 -6.55 2.72 4.17
C ALA A 17 -7.43 1.47 4.28
N LYS A 18 -8.74 1.62 4.29
CA LYS A 18 -9.66 0.47 4.36
C LYS A 18 -9.55 -0.43 3.13
N TYR A 19 -9.00 0.08 2.04
CA TYR A 19 -8.82 -0.70 0.81
C TYR A 19 -7.46 -1.40 0.75
N ALA A 20 -6.57 -1.14 1.72
CA ALA A 20 -5.20 -1.65 1.67
C ALA A 20 -5.14 -3.17 1.55
N ASP A 21 -5.89 -3.89 2.36
CA ASP A 21 -5.86 -5.35 2.33
C ASP A 21 -6.33 -5.90 0.98
N GLY A 22 -7.41 -5.34 0.44
CA GLY A 22 -7.93 -5.77 -0.86
C GLY A 22 -6.94 -5.51 -1.99
N ILE A 23 -6.30 -4.34 -1.96
CA ILE A 23 -5.30 -3.98 -2.96
C ILE A 23 -4.12 -4.96 -2.91
N MET A 24 -3.58 -5.19 -1.71
CA MET A 24 -2.42 -6.05 -1.56
C MET A 24 -2.75 -7.50 -1.91
N GLU A 25 -3.90 -8.00 -1.51
CA GLU A 25 -4.31 -9.35 -1.86
C GLU A 25 -4.48 -9.53 -3.37
N TYR A 26 -5.09 -8.55 -4.02
CA TYR A 26 -5.25 -8.59 -5.46
C TYR A 26 -3.90 -8.65 -6.16
N LEU A 27 -2.97 -7.80 -5.73
CA LEU A 27 -1.66 -7.71 -6.37
C LEU A 27 -0.83 -8.97 -6.13
N LYS A 28 -0.94 -9.59 -4.95
CA LYS A 28 -0.23 -10.83 -4.68
C LYS A 28 -0.64 -11.95 -5.62
N LYS A 29 -1.87 -11.92 -6.12
CA LYS A 29 -2.33 -12.90 -7.09
C LYS A 29 -1.77 -12.62 -8.49
N GLN A 30 -1.34 -11.39 -8.74
CA GLN A 30 -0.81 -11.00 -10.05
C GLN A 30 0.69 -11.24 -10.17
N GLY A 31 1.41 -11.28 -9.04
CA GLY A 31 2.85 -11.45 -9.08
C GLY A 31 3.48 -11.26 -7.71
N VAL A 32 4.79 -11.04 -7.71
CA VAL A 32 5.56 -10.85 -6.49
C VAL A 32 5.72 -9.36 -6.24
N ILE A 33 5.30 -8.91 -5.06
CA ILE A 33 5.47 -7.52 -4.67
C ILE A 33 6.88 -7.35 -4.14
N ILE A 34 7.71 -6.62 -4.88
CA ILE A 34 9.11 -6.40 -4.51
C ILE A 34 9.31 -5.11 -3.74
N SER A 35 8.37 -4.18 -3.84
CA SER A 35 8.43 -2.91 -3.13
C SER A 35 7.03 -2.33 -3.04
N ALA A 36 6.71 -1.74 -1.89
CA ALA A 36 5.45 -1.03 -1.70
C ALA A 36 5.72 0.24 -0.92
N ARG A 37 5.18 1.36 -1.39
CA ARG A 37 5.37 2.65 -0.75
C ARG A 37 4.08 3.43 -0.70
N ILE A 38 3.94 4.20 0.37
CA ILE A 38 2.79 5.07 0.59
C ILE A 38 3.27 6.51 0.60
N TYR A 39 2.58 7.35 -0.13
CA TYR A 39 2.89 8.77 -0.18
C TYR A 39 1.75 9.59 0.36
N GLY A 40 2.08 10.61 1.17
CA GLY A 40 1.10 11.51 1.74
C GLY A 40 1.73 12.34 2.84
N ASP A 41 1.01 13.39 3.26
CA ASP A 41 1.48 14.24 4.36
C ASP A 41 0.95 13.69 5.67
N PHE A 42 1.67 12.73 6.24
CA PHE A 42 1.25 12.07 7.47
C PHE A 42 1.40 12.94 8.72
N ILE A 43 2.17 14.02 8.62
CA ILE A 43 2.39 14.92 9.75
C ILE A 43 1.19 15.85 9.94
N ASN A 44 0.70 16.42 8.86
CA ASN A 44 -0.36 17.42 8.90
C ASN A 44 -1.76 16.88 8.62
N ASN A 45 -1.88 15.66 8.16
CA ASN A 45 -3.17 15.08 7.80
C ASN A 45 -3.48 13.87 8.67
N GLU A 46 -4.28 14.11 9.73
CA GLU A 46 -4.65 13.04 10.64
C GLU A 46 -5.52 11.96 9.98
N GLY A 47 -6.17 12.29 8.88
CA GLY A 47 -6.95 11.31 8.13
C GLY A 47 -6.13 10.16 7.58
N LEU A 48 -4.79 10.31 7.56
CA LEU A 48 -3.91 9.26 7.05
C LEU A 48 -3.44 8.29 8.13
N LYS A 49 -3.90 8.45 9.37
CA LYS A 49 -3.47 7.58 10.48
C LYS A 49 -3.73 6.10 10.22
N GLY A 50 -4.82 5.78 9.53
CA GLY A 50 -5.13 4.40 9.20
C GLY A 50 -4.04 3.71 8.38
N TRP A 51 -3.29 4.48 7.61
CA TRP A 51 -2.21 3.95 6.80
C TRP A 51 -0.98 3.58 7.62
N ASN A 52 -0.80 4.19 8.81
CA ASN A 52 0.37 3.90 9.64
C ASN A 52 0.45 2.42 10.01
N ASN A 53 -0.67 1.83 10.42
CA ASN A 53 -0.71 0.42 10.76
C ASN A 53 -0.50 -0.45 9.52
N LYS A 54 -1.05 -0.04 8.40
CA LYS A 54 -0.89 -0.78 7.16
C LYS A 54 0.53 -0.71 6.63
N ALA A 55 1.20 0.44 6.83
CA ALA A 55 2.59 0.58 6.43
C ALA A 55 3.48 -0.40 7.19
N VAL A 56 3.23 -0.57 8.48
CA VAL A 56 3.97 -1.53 9.29
C VAL A 56 3.63 -2.96 8.87
N GLU A 57 2.35 -3.25 8.70
CA GLU A 57 1.88 -4.59 8.34
C GLU A 57 2.48 -5.08 7.02
N TYR A 58 2.56 -4.21 6.03
CA TYR A 58 3.04 -4.56 4.69
C TYR A 58 4.47 -4.10 4.41
N GLU A 59 5.14 -3.57 5.40
CA GLU A 59 6.52 -3.10 5.27
C GLU A 59 6.70 -2.04 4.19
N MET A 60 5.80 -1.09 4.18
CA MET A 60 5.82 -0.01 3.19
C MET A 60 6.63 1.21 3.63
#